data_20324bfd6e5f2ba797fa380c9d10bfff
#
_entry.id   20324bfd6e5f2ba797fa380c9d10bfff
#
_cell.length_a   1.000
_cell.length_b   1.000
_cell.length_c   1.000
_cell.angle_alpha   90.00
_cell.angle_beta   90.00
_cell.angle_gamma   90.00
#
_symmetry.space_group_name_H-M   'P 1'
#
loop_
_entity.id
_entity.type
_entity.pdbx_description
1 polymer ?
#
loop_
_entity_poly.entity_id
_entity_poly.type
_entity_poly.pdbx_seq_one_letter_code
_entity_poly.pdbx_strand_id
1 'polypeptide(L)'
;SEKASLEEEKAALQAELKKVQDQAAKDSAEAEVAIKKAQEEARKAREEIEKLKDSMTLKNGDTVTEGGVQYRVTDAAAKTAEAYGTAKKNIKSINVAATVTIKDVTCKVTAVADQAFAGQKKATKAVIGANVTKIGKKAFYGDSRLKSITVKGKKLKTVGKQALKGINKHAVVRVPKAKKKAYKALFKGKGQKKS
;
A
#
# COMPACT_ATOMS: atom_id res chain seq x y z
N SER A 1 86.24 -6.68 25.90
CA SER A 1 86.20 -8.15 26.01
C SER A 1 84.93 -8.70 25.40
N GLU A 2 84.97 -9.88 24.90
CA GLU A 2 83.90 -10.58 24.22
C GLU A 2 82.59 -10.60 25.03
N LYS A 3 82.63 -10.68 26.34
CA LYS A 3 81.53 -10.64 27.27
C LYS A 3 80.79 -9.27 27.26
N ALA A 4 81.54 -8.17 27.18
CA ALA A 4 80.96 -6.82 27.13
C ALA A 4 80.21 -6.59 25.77
N SER A 5 80.76 -7.12 24.65
CA SER A 5 80.11 -7.05 23.33
C SER A 5 78.83 -7.82 23.28
N LEU A 6 78.82 -9.01 23.92
CA LEU A 6 77.58 -9.84 24.01
C LEU A 6 76.47 -9.20 24.86
N GLU A 7 76.85 -8.49 25.93
CA GLU A 7 75.86 -7.75 26.75
C GLU A 7 75.29 -6.53 26.01
N GLU A 8 76.06 -5.81 25.20
CA GLU A 8 75.58 -4.73 24.33
C GLU A 8 74.67 -5.23 23.24
N GLU A 9 75.01 -6.34 22.58
CA GLU A 9 74.18 -6.95 21.56
C GLU A 9 72.82 -7.46 22.13
N LYS A 10 72.85 -8.07 23.30
CA LYS A 10 71.68 -8.49 24.05
C LYS A 10 70.79 -7.30 24.41
N ALA A 11 71.34 -6.21 24.88
CA ALA A 11 70.60 -4.99 25.21
C ALA A 11 69.97 -4.37 23.96
N ALA A 12 70.65 -4.36 22.82
CA ALA A 12 70.13 -3.86 21.55
C ALA A 12 68.97 -4.72 21.05
N LEU A 13 69.13 -6.04 21.11
CA LEU A 13 68.03 -6.98 20.73
C LEU A 13 66.78 -6.88 21.63
N GLN A 14 67.00 -6.66 22.94
CA GLN A 14 65.92 -6.43 23.88
C GLN A 14 65.17 -5.12 23.58
N ALA A 15 65.88 -4.06 23.22
CA ALA A 15 65.30 -2.77 22.85
C ALA A 15 64.49 -2.87 21.53
N GLU A 16 64.99 -3.66 20.58
CA GLU A 16 64.33 -3.88 19.32
C GLU A 16 63.05 -4.77 19.47
N LEU A 17 63.14 -5.81 20.28
CA LEU A 17 62.01 -6.63 20.64
C LEU A 17 60.88 -5.81 21.31
N LYS A 18 61.26 -4.90 22.21
CA LYS A 18 60.29 -4.03 22.86
C LYS A 18 59.60 -3.11 21.86
N LYS A 19 60.35 -2.52 20.92
CA LYS A 19 59.73 -1.69 19.85
C LYS A 19 58.74 -2.45 19.02
N VAL A 20 59.05 -3.69 18.65
CA VAL A 20 58.14 -4.55 17.87
C VAL A 20 56.88 -4.90 18.68
N GLN A 21 57.03 -5.19 19.96
CA GLN A 21 55.89 -5.46 20.85
C GLN A 21 54.99 -4.23 21.04
N ASP A 22 55.58 -3.06 21.22
CA ASP A 22 54.83 -1.80 21.36
C ASP A 22 54.09 -1.45 20.06
N GLN A 23 54.72 -1.70 18.90
CA GLN A 23 54.05 -1.50 17.60
C GLN A 23 52.89 -2.48 17.39
N ALA A 24 53.10 -3.77 17.67
CA ALA A 24 52.06 -4.78 17.56
C ALA A 24 50.83 -4.50 18.47
N ALA A 25 51.10 -3.96 19.68
CA ALA A 25 50.04 -3.53 20.58
C ALA A 25 49.20 -2.36 20.03
N LYS A 26 49.90 -1.36 19.40
CA LYS A 26 49.20 -0.24 18.73
C LYS A 26 48.37 -0.71 17.56
N ASP A 27 48.93 -1.55 16.68
CA ASP A 27 48.22 -2.07 15.50
C ASP A 27 47.00 -2.88 15.93
N SER A 28 47.11 -3.66 17.01
CA SER A 28 45.98 -4.38 17.59
C SER A 28 44.88 -3.45 18.11
N ALA A 29 45.24 -2.39 18.82
CA ALA A 29 44.29 -1.42 19.35
C ALA A 29 43.57 -0.65 18.23
N GLU A 30 44.29 -0.25 17.18
CA GLU A 30 43.72 0.41 16.00
C GLU A 30 42.74 -0.54 15.26
N ALA A 31 43.13 -1.81 15.12
CA ALA A 31 42.26 -2.83 14.52
C ALA A 31 40.97 -3.03 15.33
N GLU A 32 41.02 -3.09 16.66
CA GLU A 32 39.86 -3.20 17.51
C GLU A 32 38.91 -1.99 17.36
N VAL A 33 39.45 -0.78 17.29
CA VAL A 33 38.66 0.44 17.06
C VAL A 33 37.99 0.40 15.70
N ALA A 34 38.72 -0.01 14.65
CA ALA A 34 38.17 -0.14 13.31
C ALA A 34 37.05 -1.20 13.26
N ILE A 35 37.24 -2.33 13.93
CA ILE A 35 36.21 -3.39 14.02
C ILE A 35 34.95 -2.87 14.73
N LYS A 36 35.10 -2.18 15.86
CA LYS A 36 33.95 -1.61 16.59
C LYS A 36 33.20 -0.58 15.74
N LYS A 37 33.94 0.27 15.01
CA LYS A 37 33.34 1.25 14.09
C LYS A 37 32.56 0.54 12.98
N ALA A 38 33.15 -0.45 12.32
CA ALA A 38 32.47 -1.23 11.26
C ALA A 38 31.24 -1.98 11.78
N GLN A 39 31.31 -2.53 12.98
CA GLN A 39 30.15 -3.20 13.61
C GLN A 39 29.00 -2.21 13.86
N GLU A 40 29.29 -1.01 14.33
CA GLU A 40 28.29 0.03 14.58
C GLU A 40 27.65 0.53 13.27
N GLU A 41 28.45 0.72 12.22
CA GLU A 41 27.94 1.07 10.89
C GLU A 41 27.06 -0.04 10.31
N ALA A 42 27.47 -1.30 10.45
CA ALA A 42 26.67 -2.46 10.02
C ALA A 42 25.36 -2.57 10.80
N ARG A 43 25.36 -2.27 12.11
CA ARG A 43 24.15 -2.23 12.94
C ARG A 43 23.16 -1.17 12.41
N LYS A 44 23.65 0.06 12.19
CA LYS A 44 22.84 1.16 11.65
C LYS A 44 22.24 0.83 10.29
N ALA A 45 23.05 0.26 9.40
CA ALA A 45 22.60 -0.15 8.08
C ALA A 45 21.51 -1.24 8.15
N ARG A 46 21.62 -2.21 9.07
CA ARG A 46 20.58 -3.23 9.30
C ARG A 46 19.28 -2.61 9.80
N GLU A 47 19.34 -1.67 10.73
CA GLU A 47 18.16 -0.97 11.24
C GLU A 47 17.46 -0.15 10.13
N GLU A 48 18.23 0.49 9.26
CA GLU A 48 17.68 1.22 8.12
C GLU A 48 17.02 0.28 7.10
N ILE A 49 17.67 -0.84 6.79
CA ILE A 49 17.09 -1.89 5.92
C ILE A 49 15.78 -2.40 6.49
N GLU A 50 15.69 -2.64 7.80
CA GLU A 50 14.46 -3.13 8.43
C GLU A 50 13.33 -2.09 8.36
N LYS A 51 13.65 -0.82 8.58
CA LYS A 51 12.69 0.29 8.39
C LYS A 51 12.19 0.38 6.95
N LEU A 52 13.08 0.23 5.97
CA LEU A 52 12.72 0.24 4.55
C LEU A 52 11.82 -0.94 4.20
N LYS A 53 12.15 -2.15 4.65
CA LYS A 53 11.30 -3.34 4.45
C LYS A 53 9.90 -3.15 5.03
N ASP A 54 9.81 -2.60 6.25
CA ASP A 54 8.53 -2.33 6.90
C ASP A 54 7.70 -1.29 6.12
N SER A 55 8.35 -0.25 5.59
CA SER A 55 7.69 0.77 4.76
C SER A 55 7.17 0.23 3.43
N MET A 56 7.85 -0.76 2.83
CA MET A 56 7.47 -1.41 1.58
C MET A 56 6.43 -2.53 1.77
N THR A 57 6.30 -3.06 2.99
CA THR A 57 5.34 -4.12 3.28
C THR A 57 3.91 -3.58 3.21
N LEU A 58 3.04 -4.27 2.45
CA LEU A 58 1.63 -3.92 2.36
C LEU A 58 0.94 -4.11 3.72
N LYS A 59 0.21 -3.08 4.16
CA LYS A 59 -0.54 -3.07 5.44
C LYS A 59 -2.00 -2.74 5.21
N ASN A 60 -2.85 -3.19 6.12
CA ASN A 60 -4.25 -2.77 6.14
C ASN A 60 -4.32 -1.25 6.32
N GLY A 61 -5.15 -0.58 5.51
CA GLY A 61 -5.27 0.86 5.51
C GLY A 61 -4.33 1.59 4.55
N ASP A 62 -3.31 0.94 3.96
CA ASP A 62 -2.50 1.56 2.90
C ASP A 62 -3.38 2.02 1.75
N THR A 63 -3.05 3.17 1.18
CA THR A 63 -3.89 3.84 0.18
C THR A 63 -3.17 4.10 -1.12
N VAL A 64 -3.96 4.20 -2.21
CA VAL A 64 -3.51 4.68 -3.52
C VAL A 64 -4.62 5.47 -4.18
N THR A 65 -4.26 6.39 -5.04
CA THR A 65 -5.19 7.07 -5.95
C THR A 65 -4.89 6.66 -7.38
N GLU A 66 -5.87 6.07 -8.05
CA GLU A 66 -5.76 5.66 -9.45
C GLU A 66 -7.01 6.08 -10.23
N GLY A 67 -6.83 6.68 -11.39
CA GLY A 67 -7.93 7.18 -12.21
C GLY A 67 -8.88 8.18 -11.51
N GLY A 68 -8.39 8.90 -10.50
CA GLY A 68 -9.17 9.83 -9.69
C GLY A 68 -10.02 9.19 -8.58
N VAL A 69 -9.97 7.87 -8.44
CA VAL A 69 -10.61 7.11 -7.36
C VAL A 69 -9.55 6.77 -6.31
N GLN A 70 -9.92 6.88 -5.05
CA GLN A 70 -9.10 6.54 -3.91
C GLN A 70 -9.42 5.13 -3.42
N TYR A 71 -8.38 4.34 -3.22
CA TYR A 71 -8.47 2.97 -2.75
C TYR A 71 -7.69 2.78 -1.46
N ARG A 72 -8.14 1.88 -0.60
CA ARG A 72 -7.39 1.46 0.59
C ARG A 72 -7.41 -0.05 0.74
N VAL A 73 -6.35 -0.60 1.30
CA VAL A 73 -6.22 -2.02 1.61
C VAL A 73 -7.18 -2.38 2.74
N THR A 74 -8.01 -3.38 2.52
CA THR A 74 -8.94 -3.93 3.52
C THR A 74 -8.37 -5.16 4.21
N ASP A 75 -7.59 -5.95 3.47
CA ASP A 75 -6.88 -7.13 3.97
C ASP A 75 -5.59 -7.30 3.17
N ALA A 76 -4.46 -7.06 3.82
CA ALA A 76 -3.14 -7.14 3.20
C ALA A 76 -2.74 -8.58 2.87
N ALA A 77 -3.10 -9.55 3.72
CA ALA A 77 -2.81 -10.97 3.50
C ALA A 77 -3.61 -11.52 2.31
N ALA A 78 -4.88 -11.17 2.21
CA ALA A 78 -5.74 -11.54 1.09
C ALA A 78 -5.55 -10.68 -0.16
N LYS A 79 -4.74 -9.61 -0.08
CA LYS A 79 -4.49 -8.62 -1.13
C LYS A 79 -5.79 -8.05 -1.68
N THR A 80 -6.64 -7.54 -0.78
CA THR A 80 -7.91 -6.92 -1.13
C THR A 80 -7.94 -5.44 -0.77
N ALA A 81 -8.69 -4.67 -1.56
CA ALA A 81 -8.89 -3.24 -1.36
C ALA A 81 -10.36 -2.85 -1.58
N GLU A 82 -10.72 -1.67 -1.11
CA GLU A 82 -11.99 -1.03 -1.42
C GLU A 82 -11.80 0.35 -2.02
N ALA A 83 -12.71 0.77 -2.90
CA ALA A 83 -12.81 2.15 -3.33
C ALA A 83 -13.56 2.94 -2.26
N TYR A 84 -12.91 3.94 -1.66
CA TYR A 84 -13.49 4.68 -0.53
C TYR A 84 -13.78 6.16 -0.80
N GLY A 85 -13.37 6.66 -1.95
CA GLY A 85 -13.61 8.06 -2.30
C GLY A 85 -13.03 8.47 -3.65
N THR A 86 -12.95 9.77 -3.86
CA THR A 86 -12.34 10.41 -5.01
C THR A 86 -11.32 11.46 -4.58
N ALA A 87 -10.23 11.58 -5.32
CA ALA A 87 -9.17 12.57 -5.05
C ALA A 87 -9.65 14.02 -5.20
N LYS A 88 -10.66 14.23 -6.07
CA LYS A 88 -11.26 15.55 -6.32
C LYS A 88 -12.77 15.45 -6.24
N LYS A 89 -13.43 16.48 -5.72
CA LYS A 89 -14.89 16.59 -5.80
C LYS A 89 -15.34 16.84 -7.24
N ASN A 90 -16.54 16.38 -7.57
CA ASN A 90 -17.18 16.65 -8.86
C ASN A 90 -16.43 16.09 -10.09
N ILE A 91 -15.90 14.89 -9.98
CA ILE A 91 -15.37 14.15 -11.15
C ILE A 91 -16.47 13.85 -12.17
N LYS A 92 -16.14 13.83 -13.45
CA LYS A 92 -17.12 13.60 -14.54
C LYS A 92 -17.51 12.14 -14.68
N SER A 93 -16.63 11.22 -14.30
CA SER A 93 -16.79 9.78 -14.44
C SER A 93 -16.14 9.07 -13.25
N ILE A 94 -16.86 8.13 -12.66
CA ILE A 94 -16.37 7.27 -11.58
C ILE A 94 -15.97 5.94 -12.22
N ASN A 95 -14.70 5.57 -12.16
CA ASN A 95 -14.22 4.30 -12.70
C ASN A 95 -13.53 3.49 -11.60
N VAL A 96 -14.29 2.58 -10.98
CA VAL A 96 -13.75 1.67 -9.98
C VAL A 96 -13.03 0.54 -10.69
N ALA A 97 -11.72 0.45 -10.50
CA ALA A 97 -10.87 -0.58 -11.10
C ALA A 97 -11.20 -1.99 -10.56
N ALA A 98 -10.84 -3.03 -11.30
CA ALA A 98 -10.95 -4.41 -10.82
C ALA A 98 -9.81 -4.77 -9.85
N THR A 99 -8.64 -4.20 -10.11
CA THR A 99 -7.41 -4.33 -9.31
C THR A 99 -6.71 -2.99 -9.23
N VAL A 100 -5.93 -2.78 -8.20
CA VAL A 100 -5.04 -1.62 -8.03
C VAL A 100 -3.69 -2.09 -7.49
N THR A 101 -2.63 -1.34 -7.78
CA THR A 101 -1.30 -1.63 -7.24
C THR A 101 -0.99 -0.68 -6.09
N ILE A 102 -0.68 -1.22 -4.92
CA ILE A 102 -0.34 -0.48 -3.70
C ILE A 102 0.98 -1.06 -3.16
N LYS A 103 2.03 -0.24 -3.04
CA LYS A 103 3.38 -0.69 -2.64
C LYS A 103 3.84 -1.93 -3.45
N ASP A 104 3.75 -1.83 -4.78
CA ASP A 104 4.11 -2.89 -5.74
C ASP A 104 3.32 -4.20 -5.61
N VAL A 105 2.29 -4.24 -4.76
CA VAL A 105 1.39 -5.39 -4.60
C VAL A 105 0.07 -5.14 -5.32
N THR A 106 -0.29 -6.04 -6.22
CA THR A 106 -1.60 -5.99 -6.90
C THR A 106 -2.70 -6.48 -5.96
N CYS A 107 -3.63 -5.59 -5.62
CA CYS A 107 -4.78 -5.86 -4.77
C CYS A 107 -6.08 -5.94 -5.59
N LYS A 108 -6.94 -6.90 -5.30
CA LYS A 108 -8.29 -6.99 -5.89
C LYS A 108 -9.21 -5.98 -5.23
N VAL A 109 -9.90 -5.16 -6.02
CA VAL A 109 -10.90 -4.24 -5.50
C VAL A 109 -12.21 -4.99 -5.31
N THR A 110 -12.53 -5.33 -4.06
CA THR A 110 -13.66 -6.19 -3.71
C THR A 110 -14.88 -5.44 -3.21
N ALA A 111 -14.73 -4.16 -2.87
CA ALA A 111 -15.83 -3.36 -2.37
C ALA A 111 -15.77 -1.89 -2.83
N VAL A 112 -16.93 -1.26 -2.84
CA VAL A 112 -17.12 0.19 -2.77
C VAL A 112 -17.58 0.48 -1.35
N ALA A 113 -16.87 1.35 -0.64
CA ALA A 113 -17.16 1.70 0.74
C ALA A 113 -18.49 2.46 0.90
N ASP A 114 -18.95 2.57 2.11
CA ASP A 114 -20.11 3.39 2.44
C ASP A 114 -19.81 4.85 2.07
N GLN A 115 -20.77 5.50 1.41
CA GLN A 115 -20.69 6.91 0.97
C GLN A 115 -19.50 7.27 0.06
N ALA A 116 -18.77 6.30 -0.49
CA ALA A 116 -17.52 6.51 -1.23
C ALA A 116 -17.61 7.61 -2.31
N PHE A 117 -18.71 7.68 -3.02
CA PHE A 117 -18.91 8.64 -4.12
C PHE A 117 -20.08 9.60 -3.89
N ALA A 118 -20.60 9.67 -2.66
CA ALA A 118 -21.75 10.51 -2.38
C ALA A 118 -21.51 11.99 -2.72
N GLY A 119 -22.48 12.61 -3.41
CA GLY A 119 -22.42 14.05 -3.73
C GLY A 119 -21.58 14.43 -4.93
N GLN A 120 -21.22 13.49 -5.80
CA GLN A 120 -20.49 13.76 -7.05
C GLN A 120 -21.42 14.40 -8.10
N LYS A 121 -21.72 15.71 -7.93
CA LYS A 121 -22.73 16.44 -8.73
C LYS A 121 -22.43 16.50 -10.24
N LYS A 122 -21.18 16.28 -10.68
CA LYS A 122 -20.79 16.31 -12.10
C LYS A 122 -20.66 14.91 -12.72
N ALA A 123 -20.66 13.85 -11.92
CA ALA A 123 -20.55 12.48 -12.43
C ALA A 123 -21.78 12.09 -13.24
N THR A 124 -21.58 11.69 -14.49
CA THR A 124 -22.66 11.23 -15.38
C THR A 124 -22.67 9.71 -15.58
N LYS A 125 -21.53 9.07 -15.35
CA LYS A 125 -21.34 7.61 -15.48
C LYS A 125 -20.47 7.06 -14.36
N ALA A 126 -20.78 5.85 -13.95
CA ALA A 126 -19.97 5.05 -13.05
C ALA A 126 -19.74 3.65 -13.63
N VAL A 127 -18.54 3.13 -13.50
CA VAL A 127 -18.17 1.76 -13.88
C VAL A 127 -17.67 1.06 -12.64
N ILE A 128 -18.20 -0.12 -12.35
CA ILE A 128 -17.83 -0.95 -11.21
C ILE A 128 -17.04 -2.14 -11.72
N GLY A 129 -15.81 -2.28 -11.21
CA GLY A 129 -14.85 -3.30 -11.62
C GLY A 129 -15.32 -4.74 -11.39
N ALA A 130 -14.70 -5.67 -12.09
CA ALA A 130 -15.14 -7.06 -12.16
C ALA A 130 -15.04 -7.85 -10.84
N ASN A 131 -14.17 -7.43 -9.92
CA ASN A 131 -13.96 -8.13 -8.66
C ASN A 131 -14.83 -7.62 -7.51
N VAL A 132 -15.61 -6.56 -7.73
CA VAL A 132 -16.46 -5.97 -6.68
C VAL A 132 -17.60 -6.92 -6.30
N THR A 133 -17.66 -7.23 -5.01
CA THR A 133 -18.68 -8.09 -4.39
C THR A 133 -19.68 -7.30 -3.57
N LYS A 134 -19.33 -6.09 -3.14
CA LYS A 134 -20.16 -5.23 -2.28
C LYS A 134 -20.13 -3.78 -2.76
N ILE A 135 -21.31 -3.16 -2.83
CA ILE A 135 -21.48 -1.71 -2.94
C ILE A 135 -22.06 -1.22 -1.62
N GLY A 136 -21.38 -0.27 -0.97
CA GLY A 136 -21.69 0.22 0.35
C GLY A 136 -23.01 1.02 0.42
N LYS A 137 -23.42 1.32 1.66
CA LYS A 137 -24.57 2.17 1.98
C LYS A 137 -24.33 3.58 1.44
N LYS A 138 -25.33 4.17 0.76
CA LYS A 138 -25.26 5.53 0.22
C LYS A 138 -24.06 5.77 -0.74
N ALA A 139 -23.51 4.73 -1.37
CA ALA A 139 -22.28 4.83 -2.16
C ALA A 139 -22.33 5.91 -3.26
N PHE A 140 -23.48 6.11 -3.91
CA PHE A 140 -23.72 7.14 -4.93
C PHE A 140 -24.84 8.11 -4.51
N TYR A 141 -25.00 8.33 -3.21
CA TYR A 141 -26.08 9.16 -2.69
C TYR A 141 -25.96 10.61 -3.18
N GLY A 142 -27.02 11.13 -3.80
CA GLY A 142 -27.09 12.53 -4.22
C GLY A 142 -26.30 12.84 -5.50
N ASP A 143 -25.83 11.85 -6.25
CA ASP A 143 -25.16 12.04 -7.55
C ASP A 143 -26.20 12.34 -8.63
N SER A 144 -26.81 13.51 -8.56
CA SER A 144 -28.02 13.89 -9.31
C SER A 144 -27.87 13.85 -10.83
N ARG A 145 -26.65 13.89 -11.35
CA ARG A 145 -26.36 13.79 -12.80
C ARG A 145 -25.97 12.38 -13.25
N LEU A 146 -25.84 11.40 -12.34
CA LEU A 146 -25.42 10.06 -12.65
C LEU A 146 -26.52 9.32 -13.46
N LYS A 147 -26.31 9.17 -14.77
CA LYS A 147 -27.26 8.58 -15.73
C LYS A 147 -26.98 7.12 -16.05
N SER A 148 -25.76 6.64 -15.80
CA SER A 148 -25.37 5.28 -16.14
C SER A 148 -24.45 4.69 -15.07
N ILE A 149 -24.79 3.49 -14.61
CA ILE A 149 -23.94 2.65 -13.76
C ILE A 149 -23.73 1.33 -14.49
N THR A 150 -22.48 0.95 -14.77
CA THR A 150 -22.13 -0.31 -15.40
C THR A 150 -21.41 -1.21 -14.41
N VAL A 151 -21.99 -2.35 -14.09
CA VAL A 151 -21.34 -3.39 -13.27
C VAL A 151 -20.73 -4.43 -14.19
N LYS A 152 -19.39 -4.49 -14.24
CA LYS A 152 -18.67 -5.44 -15.11
C LYS A 152 -18.61 -6.85 -14.52
N GLY A 153 -18.66 -6.96 -13.18
CA GLY A 153 -18.47 -8.22 -12.47
C GLY A 153 -19.70 -9.10 -12.37
N LYS A 154 -19.45 -10.39 -12.25
CA LYS A 154 -20.48 -11.41 -11.96
C LYS A 154 -20.52 -11.80 -10.47
N LYS A 155 -19.72 -11.13 -9.63
CA LYS A 155 -19.47 -11.48 -8.22
C LYS A 155 -20.24 -10.60 -7.22
N LEU A 156 -20.98 -9.59 -7.67
CA LEU A 156 -21.70 -8.67 -6.78
C LEU A 156 -22.73 -9.46 -5.95
N LYS A 157 -22.62 -9.36 -4.62
CA LYS A 157 -23.47 -10.05 -3.64
C LYS A 157 -24.35 -9.08 -2.86
N THR A 158 -23.89 -7.85 -2.65
CA THR A 158 -24.57 -6.90 -1.76
C THR A 158 -24.58 -5.49 -2.34
N VAL A 159 -25.73 -4.84 -2.24
CA VAL A 159 -25.90 -3.39 -2.50
C VAL A 159 -26.54 -2.76 -1.27
N GLY A 160 -25.85 -1.80 -0.67
CA GLY A 160 -26.25 -1.17 0.58
C GLY A 160 -27.51 -0.33 0.49
N LYS A 161 -28.10 -0.04 1.65
CA LYS A 161 -29.31 0.80 1.76
C LYS A 161 -29.03 2.19 1.16
N GLN A 162 -29.98 2.71 0.36
CA GLN A 162 -29.90 4.02 -0.26
C GLN A 162 -28.68 4.24 -1.19
N ALA A 163 -28.04 3.17 -1.65
CA ALA A 163 -26.84 3.28 -2.48
C ALA A 163 -27.03 4.17 -3.71
N LEU A 164 -28.23 4.22 -4.27
CA LEU A 164 -28.59 4.98 -5.48
C LEU A 164 -29.63 6.08 -5.20
N LYS A 165 -29.83 6.49 -3.94
CA LYS A 165 -30.81 7.53 -3.62
C LYS A 165 -30.31 8.90 -4.10
N GLY A 166 -31.14 9.59 -4.89
CA GLY A 166 -30.83 10.93 -5.41
C GLY A 166 -29.92 10.96 -6.64
N ILE A 167 -29.73 9.82 -7.32
CA ILE A 167 -29.14 9.80 -8.67
C ILE A 167 -30.16 10.32 -9.70
N ASN A 168 -29.74 10.46 -10.97
CA ASN A 168 -30.63 10.89 -12.02
C ASN A 168 -31.86 9.97 -12.12
N LYS A 169 -33.06 10.56 -12.28
CA LYS A 169 -34.33 9.80 -12.34
C LYS A 169 -34.40 8.81 -13.52
N HIS A 170 -33.66 9.08 -14.59
CA HIS A 170 -33.56 8.23 -15.79
C HIS A 170 -32.29 7.37 -15.80
N ALA A 171 -31.64 7.20 -14.65
CA ALA A 171 -30.41 6.42 -14.58
C ALA A 171 -30.64 4.94 -14.91
N VAL A 172 -29.75 4.40 -15.73
CA VAL A 172 -29.76 2.99 -16.14
C VAL A 172 -28.62 2.25 -15.46
N VAL A 173 -28.94 1.11 -14.83
CA VAL A 173 -27.96 0.18 -14.29
C VAL A 173 -27.76 -0.96 -15.28
N ARG A 174 -26.56 -1.01 -15.89
CA ARG A 174 -26.16 -2.08 -16.83
C ARG A 174 -25.41 -3.16 -16.08
N VAL A 175 -25.78 -4.40 -16.31
CA VAL A 175 -25.22 -5.57 -15.61
C VAL A 175 -24.96 -6.71 -16.60
N PRO A 176 -24.07 -7.67 -16.28
CA PRO A 176 -23.83 -8.83 -17.14
C PRO A 176 -25.12 -9.60 -17.43
N LYS A 177 -25.34 -10.02 -18.69
CA LYS A 177 -26.56 -10.74 -19.12
C LYS A 177 -26.89 -11.92 -18.20
N ALA A 178 -25.90 -12.74 -17.86
CA ALA A 178 -26.06 -13.93 -17.00
C ALA A 178 -26.47 -13.59 -15.54
N LYS A 179 -26.35 -12.34 -15.10
CA LYS A 179 -26.70 -11.90 -13.74
C LYS A 179 -27.89 -10.94 -13.69
N LYS A 180 -28.52 -10.68 -14.81
CA LYS A 180 -29.60 -9.67 -14.93
C LYS A 180 -30.71 -9.85 -13.89
N LYS A 181 -31.27 -11.07 -13.74
CA LYS A 181 -32.32 -11.37 -12.75
C LYS A 181 -31.84 -11.14 -11.30
N ALA A 182 -30.70 -11.73 -10.95
CA ALA A 182 -30.13 -11.62 -9.61
C ALA A 182 -29.80 -10.17 -9.22
N TYR A 183 -29.15 -9.40 -10.13
CA TYR A 183 -28.75 -8.03 -9.84
C TYR A 183 -29.95 -7.06 -9.84
N LYS A 184 -30.98 -7.32 -10.62
CA LYS A 184 -32.24 -6.56 -10.51
C LYS A 184 -32.80 -6.61 -9.08
N ALA A 185 -32.76 -7.78 -8.45
CA ALA A 185 -33.15 -7.93 -7.04
C ALA A 185 -32.23 -7.18 -6.08
N LEU A 186 -30.91 -7.22 -6.27
CA LEU A 186 -29.94 -6.49 -5.44
C LEU A 186 -30.14 -4.97 -5.49
N PHE A 187 -30.47 -4.41 -6.65
CA PHE A 187 -30.68 -2.97 -6.83
C PHE A 187 -32.10 -2.51 -6.49
N LYS A 188 -33.05 -3.44 -6.33
CA LYS A 188 -34.44 -3.11 -5.96
C LYS A 188 -34.48 -2.40 -4.61
N GLY A 189 -35.16 -1.27 -4.55
CA GLY A 189 -35.32 -0.51 -3.28
C GLY A 189 -34.07 0.20 -2.79
N LYS A 190 -33.04 0.35 -3.62
CA LYS A 190 -31.80 1.03 -3.22
C LYS A 190 -31.82 2.55 -3.46
N GLY A 191 -33.00 3.11 -3.77
CA GLY A 191 -33.23 4.55 -3.88
C GLY A 191 -33.32 5.06 -5.30
N GLN A 192 -33.17 4.21 -6.32
CA GLN A 192 -33.48 4.55 -7.71
C GLN A 192 -35.00 4.73 -7.84
N LYS A 193 -35.44 5.86 -8.38
CA LYS A 193 -36.88 6.03 -8.73
C LYS A 193 -37.24 5.03 -9.83
N LYS A 194 -38.40 4.38 -9.71
CA LYS A 194 -38.95 3.61 -10.82
C LYS A 194 -39.19 4.58 -11.97
N SER A 195 -38.61 4.31 -13.12
CA SER A 195 -39.04 4.90 -14.41
C SER A 195 -40.32 4.19 -14.87
#